data_db36fa3cd61822a094b6d199dc99ac84
#
_entry.id   db36fa3cd61822a094b6d199dc99ac84
#
_cell.length_a   1.000
_cell.length_b   1.000
_cell.length_c   1.000
_cell.angle_alpha   90.00
_cell.angle_beta   90.00
_cell.angle_gamma   90.00
#
_symmetry.space_group_name_H-M   'P 1'
#
loop_
_entity.id
_entity.type
_entity.pdbx_description
1 polymer ?
#
loop_
_entity_poly.entity_id
_entity_poly.type
_entity_poly.pdbx_seq_one_letter_code
_entity_poly.pdbx_strand_id
1 'polypeptide(L)'
;TKGMPTVGDSHIEGSLSENHFYVTLSGLTVNTTYYTRAYVVDKNGTYYGDEKTFTTTDELYPDLRTKEATAITTTTAVGGGVVVFAGNPEITERGICWATTQNPSVENSKKANGAGKGDYICDMTGLTKNTTYYVRAYAYCAKTDKYFYGPQKTFKTKAN
;
A
#
# COMPACT_ATOMS: atom_id res chain seq x y z
N THR A 1 -5.46 -25.07 10.27
CA THR A 1 -5.76 -25.34 8.85
C THR A 1 -6.94 -26.28 8.64
N LYS A 2 -7.58 -26.75 9.70
CA LYS A 2 -8.78 -27.58 9.68
C LYS A 2 -10.02 -26.68 9.58
N GLY A 3 -10.99 -27.05 8.71
CA GLY A 3 -12.30 -26.38 8.62
C GLY A 3 -13.11 -26.52 9.91
N MET A 4 -14.05 -25.62 10.15
CA MET A 4 -14.91 -25.54 11.33
C MET A 4 -14.13 -25.54 12.66
N PRO A 5 -13.18 -24.60 12.87
CA PRO A 5 -12.41 -24.57 14.11
C PRO A 5 -13.27 -24.32 15.34
N THR A 6 -12.84 -24.84 16.47
CA THR A 6 -13.47 -24.72 17.79
C THR A 6 -12.47 -24.17 18.81
N VAL A 7 -12.91 -23.84 20.01
CA VAL A 7 -12.01 -23.43 21.12
C VAL A 7 -11.05 -24.55 21.56
N GLY A 8 -11.25 -25.80 21.12
CA GLY A 8 -10.29 -26.90 21.28
C GLY A 8 -9.10 -26.82 20.32
N ASP A 9 -9.19 -26.01 19.25
CA ASP A 9 -8.08 -25.68 18.38
C ASP A 9 -7.32 -24.46 18.93
N SER A 10 -6.37 -23.89 18.16
CA SER A 10 -5.71 -22.65 18.56
C SER A 10 -6.70 -21.50 18.63
N HIS A 11 -6.78 -20.81 19.76
CA HIS A 11 -7.69 -19.67 19.95
C HIS A 11 -6.99 -18.50 20.63
N ILE A 12 -7.54 -17.29 20.46
CA ILE A 12 -7.10 -16.06 21.09
C ILE A 12 -8.32 -15.39 21.72
N GLU A 13 -8.19 -15.05 23.00
CA GLU A 13 -9.21 -14.28 23.71
C GLU A 13 -9.08 -12.78 23.37
N GLY A 14 -10.20 -12.15 23.04
CA GLY A 14 -10.29 -10.72 22.76
C GLY A 14 -11.16 -10.01 23.80
N SER A 15 -10.83 -8.76 24.11
CA SER A 15 -11.69 -7.91 24.91
C SER A 15 -12.76 -7.25 24.05
N LEU A 16 -14.02 -7.26 24.50
CA LEU A 16 -15.12 -6.56 23.85
C LEU A 16 -14.98 -5.03 24.06
N SER A 17 -15.12 -4.29 22.99
CA SER A 17 -15.28 -2.84 23.00
C SER A 17 -16.43 -2.48 22.06
N GLU A 18 -17.47 -1.85 22.59
CA GLU A 18 -18.65 -1.36 21.83
C GLU A 18 -19.25 -2.39 20.85
N ASN A 19 -19.45 -3.63 21.27
CA ASN A 19 -19.95 -4.74 20.45
C ASN A 19 -18.99 -5.24 19.33
N HIS A 20 -17.73 -4.81 19.35
CA HIS A 20 -16.70 -5.29 18.45
C HIS A 20 -15.49 -5.78 19.24
N PHE A 21 -14.76 -6.73 18.66
CA PHE A 21 -13.44 -7.09 19.14
C PHE A 21 -12.51 -7.36 17.94
N TYR A 22 -11.24 -7.09 18.17
CA TYR A 22 -10.19 -7.35 17.21
C TYR A 22 -9.10 -8.20 17.86
N VAL A 23 -8.61 -9.19 17.14
CA VAL A 23 -7.48 -9.99 17.57
C VAL A 23 -6.43 -10.03 16.46
N THR A 24 -5.16 -10.03 16.84
CA THR A 24 -4.05 -10.19 15.91
C THR A 24 -3.60 -11.64 15.92
N LEU A 25 -3.67 -12.30 14.78
CA LEU A 25 -3.11 -13.63 14.58
C LEU A 25 -1.63 -13.49 14.22
N SER A 26 -0.76 -14.17 14.96
CA SER A 26 0.69 -14.16 14.75
C SER A 26 1.26 -15.57 14.70
N GLY A 27 2.52 -15.71 14.23
CA GLY A 27 3.19 -17.01 14.12
C GLY A 27 2.59 -17.95 13.07
N LEU A 28 1.85 -17.39 12.10
CA LEU A 28 1.25 -18.19 11.03
C LEU A 28 2.31 -18.61 10.00
N THR A 29 2.14 -19.81 9.45
CA THR A 29 2.96 -20.31 8.34
C THR A 29 2.56 -19.61 7.04
N VAL A 30 3.52 -19.20 6.24
CA VAL A 30 3.29 -18.57 4.91
C VAL A 30 2.67 -19.58 3.93
N ASN A 31 1.97 -19.06 2.90
CA ASN A 31 1.31 -19.83 1.85
C ASN A 31 0.38 -20.93 2.40
N THR A 32 -0.27 -20.64 3.54
CA THR A 32 -1.11 -21.61 4.25
C THR A 32 -2.53 -21.06 4.40
N THR A 33 -3.52 -21.87 4.04
CA THR A 33 -4.93 -21.51 4.24
C THR A 33 -5.34 -21.77 5.68
N TYR A 34 -5.89 -20.75 6.32
CA TYR A 34 -6.43 -20.79 7.67
C TYR A 34 -7.95 -20.61 7.65
N TYR A 35 -8.60 -21.25 8.58
CA TYR A 35 -10.02 -21.15 8.85
C TYR A 35 -10.19 -20.48 10.21
N THR A 36 -11.06 -19.49 10.29
CA THR A 36 -11.29 -18.73 11.54
C THR A 36 -12.78 -18.59 11.80
N ARG A 37 -13.13 -18.57 13.08
CA ARG A 37 -14.48 -18.29 13.56
C ARG A 37 -14.41 -17.38 14.79
N ALA A 38 -15.28 -16.42 14.89
CA ALA A 38 -15.54 -15.76 16.16
C ALA A 38 -16.23 -16.73 17.12
N TYR A 39 -15.98 -16.61 18.40
CA TYR A 39 -16.70 -17.37 19.42
C TYR A 39 -17.03 -16.48 20.63
N VAL A 40 -18.07 -16.85 21.34
CA VAL A 40 -18.47 -16.28 22.62
C VAL A 40 -18.76 -17.43 23.59
N VAL A 41 -18.31 -17.27 24.81
CA VAL A 41 -18.61 -18.23 25.88
C VAL A 41 -19.49 -17.56 26.93
N ASP A 42 -20.58 -18.19 27.29
CA ASP A 42 -21.41 -17.79 28.41
C ASP A 42 -21.67 -18.97 29.37
N LYS A 43 -22.52 -18.78 30.39
CA LYS A 43 -22.90 -19.82 31.36
C LYS A 43 -23.61 -21.03 30.74
N ASN A 44 -24.11 -20.91 29.53
CA ASN A 44 -24.86 -21.97 28.84
C ASN A 44 -23.98 -22.72 27.82
N GLY A 45 -22.80 -22.19 27.45
CA GLY A 45 -21.90 -22.86 26.52
C GLY A 45 -21.12 -21.94 25.61
N THR A 46 -20.57 -22.51 24.55
CA THR A 46 -19.78 -21.81 23.52
C THR A 46 -20.60 -21.68 22.24
N TYR A 47 -20.69 -20.47 21.73
CA TYR A 47 -21.37 -20.12 20.49
C TYR A 47 -20.37 -19.65 19.46
N TYR A 48 -20.57 -20.02 18.20
CA TYR A 48 -19.64 -19.73 17.11
C TYR A 48 -20.32 -18.91 16.00
N GLY A 49 -19.61 -17.92 15.50
CA GLY A 49 -19.99 -17.21 14.28
C GLY A 49 -19.71 -18.00 13.01
N ASP A 50 -19.92 -17.39 11.86
CA ASP A 50 -19.62 -17.97 10.56
C ASP A 50 -18.13 -18.23 10.40
N GLU A 51 -17.80 -19.31 9.69
CA GLU A 51 -16.42 -19.56 9.28
C GLU A 51 -15.98 -18.56 8.21
N LYS A 52 -14.77 -18.07 8.37
CA LYS A 52 -14.05 -17.26 7.37
C LYS A 52 -12.72 -17.94 7.06
N THR A 53 -12.30 -17.82 5.82
CA THR A 53 -11.01 -18.35 5.35
C THR A 53 -10.12 -17.25 4.82
N PHE A 54 -8.82 -17.39 5.02
CA PHE A 54 -7.80 -16.58 4.37
C PHE A 54 -6.55 -17.43 4.14
N THR A 55 -5.76 -17.06 3.15
CA THR A 55 -4.46 -17.69 2.90
C THR A 55 -3.37 -16.68 3.18
N THR A 56 -2.40 -17.06 4.01
CA THR A 56 -1.21 -16.25 4.26
C THR A 56 -0.33 -16.21 3.01
N THR A 57 0.37 -15.10 2.80
CA THR A 57 1.32 -14.92 1.72
C THR A 57 2.65 -14.41 2.27
N ASP A 58 3.74 -14.67 1.56
CA ASP A 58 5.03 -14.02 1.78
C ASP A 58 5.16 -12.71 0.99
N GLU A 59 4.13 -12.37 0.17
CA GLU A 59 4.09 -11.12 -0.57
C GLU A 59 3.81 -9.95 0.38
N LEU A 60 4.81 -9.10 0.56
CA LEU A 60 4.71 -7.86 1.33
C LEU A 60 4.79 -6.66 0.38
N TYR A 61 3.74 -5.84 0.36
CA TYR A 61 3.67 -4.69 -0.53
C TYR A 61 4.65 -3.57 -0.11
N PRO A 62 5.23 -2.84 -1.06
CA PRO A 62 6.11 -1.72 -0.75
C PRO A 62 5.35 -0.57 -0.08
N ASP A 63 6.01 0.10 0.87
CA ASP A 63 5.54 1.35 1.47
C ASP A 63 6.19 2.53 0.75
N LEU A 64 5.35 3.35 0.10
CA LEU A 64 5.75 4.49 -0.73
C LEU A 64 5.15 5.79 -0.20
N ARG A 65 5.97 6.84 -0.15
CA ARG A 65 5.56 8.21 0.15
C ARG A 65 5.90 9.12 -1.01
N THR A 66 4.93 9.91 -1.45
CA THR A 66 5.14 10.95 -2.45
C THR A 66 5.60 12.23 -1.75
N LYS A 67 6.69 12.83 -2.22
CA LYS A 67 7.16 14.15 -1.75
C LYS A 67 6.35 15.28 -2.37
N GLU A 68 6.31 16.41 -1.68
CA GLU A 68 5.81 17.65 -2.25
C GLU A 68 6.67 18.08 -3.43
N ALA A 69 6.07 18.67 -4.45
CA ALA A 69 6.81 19.24 -5.57
C ALA A 69 7.52 20.51 -5.14
N THR A 70 8.75 20.67 -5.59
CA THR A 70 9.63 21.82 -5.30
C THR A 70 10.19 22.42 -6.60
N ALA A 71 10.95 23.50 -6.52
CA ALA A 71 11.57 24.18 -7.65
C ALA A 71 10.59 24.41 -8.82
N ILE A 72 9.35 24.74 -8.50
CA ILE A 72 8.27 24.92 -9.49
C ILE A 72 8.51 26.17 -10.30
N THR A 73 8.54 26.01 -11.62
CA THR A 73 8.62 27.11 -12.61
C THR A 73 7.35 27.16 -13.46
N THR A 74 7.40 27.81 -14.59
CA THR A 74 6.31 27.83 -15.58
C THR A 74 6.18 26.48 -16.33
N THR A 75 7.29 25.75 -16.53
CA THR A 75 7.35 24.56 -17.38
C THR A 75 8.07 23.37 -16.75
N THR A 76 8.58 23.54 -15.53
CA THR A 76 9.30 22.47 -14.80
C THR A 76 8.94 22.43 -13.33
N ALA A 77 9.17 21.31 -12.70
CA ALA A 77 9.15 21.13 -11.24
C ALA A 77 10.04 19.95 -10.86
N VAL A 78 10.41 19.86 -9.59
CA VAL A 78 11.09 18.68 -9.04
C VAL A 78 10.10 17.95 -8.13
N GLY A 79 9.83 16.70 -8.45
CA GLY A 79 9.07 15.79 -7.61
C GLY A 79 9.97 14.71 -7.00
N GLY A 80 9.37 13.77 -6.30
CA GLY A 80 10.12 12.65 -5.72
C GLY A 80 9.27 11.76 -4.83
N GLY A 81 9.94 10.83 -4.20
CA GLY A 81 9.32 9.92 -3.25
C GLY A 81 10.31 9.35 -2.25
N VAL A 82 9.77 8.56 -1.35
CA VAL A 82 10.52 7.73 -0.42
C VAL A 82 10.00 6.30 -0.53
N VAL A 83 10.88 5.35 -0.74
CA VAL A 83 10.57 3.93 -0.54
C VAL A 83 10.99 3.57 0.87
N VAL A 84 10.03 3.48 1.78
CA VAL A 84 10.27 3.15 3.19
C VAL A 84 10.56 1.65 3.33
N PHE A 85 9.78 0.84 2.62
CA PHE A 85 9.95 -0.59 2.51
C PHE A 85 9.82 -1.02 1.04
N ALA A 86 10.73 -1.87 0.56
CA ALA A 86 10.79 -2.23 -0.86
C ALA A 86 9.83 -3.37 -1.27
N GLY A 87 9.14 -3.97 -0.31
CA GLY A 87 8.27 -5.13 -0.55
C GLY A 87 9.03 -6.47 -0.49
N ASN A 88 8.27 -7.54 -0.60
CA ASN A 88 8.75 -8.89 -0.86
C ASN A 88 7.79 -9.58 -1.85
N PRO A 89 8.21 -9.91 -3.08
CA PRO A 89 9.53 -9.61 -3.66
C PRO A 89 9.78 -8.10 -3.82
N GLU A 90 11.07 -7.72 -3.82
CA GLU A 90 11.45 -6.31 -3.89
C GLU A 90 11.09 -5.66 -5.23
N ILE A 91 10.85 -4.35 -5.19
CA ILE A 91 10.65 -3.54 -6.38
C ILE A 91 11.90 -3.50 -7.26
N THR A 92 11.69 -3.47 -8.56
CA THR A 92 12.75 -3.41 -9.58
C THR A 92 12.87 -2.03 -10.24
N GLU A 93 11.86 -1.18 -10.09
CA GLU A 93 11.87 0.21 -10.54
C GLU A 93 11.08 1.07 -9.55
N ARG A 94 11.51 2.33 -9.40
CA ARG A 94 10.77 3.40 -8.71
C ARG A 94 10.86 4.69 -9.51
N GLY A 95 9.91 5.59 -9.28
CA GLY A 95 9.87 6.89 -9.95
C GLY A 95 8.67 7.72 -9.53
N ILE A 96 8.34 8.71 -10.33
CA ILE A 96 7.13 9.51 -10.19
C ILE A 96 6.30 9.46 -11.48
N CYS A 97 4.99 9.59 -11.34
CA CYS A 97 4.07 9.85 -12.45
C CYS A 97 3.23 11.09 -12.15
N TRP A 98 2.84 11.83 -13.19
CA TRP A 98 2.06 13.05 -13.05
C TRP A 98 1.10 13.26 -14.20
N ALA A 99 0.01 13.98 -13.92
CA ALA A 99 -1.02 14.35 -14.88
C ALA A 99 -1.75 15.61 -14.43
N THR A 100 -2.59 16.17 -15.29
CA THR A 100 -3.54 17.25 -14.94
C THR A 100 -4.85 16.68 -14.35
N THR A 101 -5.03 15.38 -14.36
CA THR A 101 -6.14 14.66 -13.73
C THR A 101 -5.69 13.98 -12.44
N GLN A 102 -6.62 13.78 -11.50
CA GLN A 102 -6.34 13.09 -10.23
C GLN A 102 -5.96 11.63 -10.44
N ASN A 103 -5.24 11.10 -9.45
CA ASN A 103 -4.75 9.72 -9.41
C ASN A 103 -3.91 9.33 -10.65
N PRO A 104 -2.84 10.08 -10.96
CA PRO A 104 -1.97 9.72 -12.07
C PRO A 104 -1.38 8.31 -11.88
N SER A 105 -1.20 7.63 -13.00
CA SER A 105 -0.59 6.32 -13.08
C SER A 105 0.60 6.33 -14.03
N VAL A 106 1.27 5.22 -14.18
CA VAL A 106 2.42 5.07 -15.11
C VAL A 106 2.03 5.18 -16.59
N GLU A 107 0.73 5.15 -16.90
CA GLU A 107 0.19 5.42 -18.24
C GLU A 107 0.21 6.91 -18.61
N ASN A 108 0.33 7.79 -17.61
CA ASN A 108 0.51 9.22 -17.79
C ASN A 108 2.00 9.58 -17.96
N SER A 109 2.34 10.86 -17.85
CA SER A 109 3.75 11.26 -17.81
C SER A 109 4.45 10.62 -16.62
N LYS A 110 5.65 10.07 -16.83
CA LYS A 110 6.43 9.46 -15.76
C LYS A 110 7.93 9.69 -15.92
N LYS A 111 8.65 9.56 -14.81
CA LYS A 111 10.11 9.56 -14.75
C LYS A 111 10.57 8.48 -13.78
N ALA A 112 11.29 7.50 -14.29
CA ALA A 112 11.95 6.47 -13.48
C ALA A 112 13.20 7.02 -12.78
N ASN A 113 13.51 6.45 -11.60
CA ASN A 113 14.70 6.76 -10.80
C ASN A 113 15.26 5.49 -10.14
N GLY A 114 15.69 4.53 -10.96
CA GLY A 114 16.31 3.30 -10.47
C GLY A 114 15.39 2.42 -9.63
N ALA A 115 15.94 1.73 -8.65
CA ALA A 115 15.28 0.80 -7.76
C ALA A 115 15.71 0.99 -6.29
N GLY A 116 15.18 0.13 -5.39
CA GLY A 116 15.60 0.06 -3.98
C GLY A 116 14.96 1.07 -3.06
N LYS A 117 15.38 1.04 -1.80
CA LYS A 117 14.88 1.87 -0.70
C LYS A 117 15.42 3.30 -0.71
N GLY A 118 14.81 4.15 0.09
CA GLY A 118 15.27 5.49 0.41
C GLY A 118 14.65 6.59 -0.44
N ASP A 119 15.16 7.77 -0.24
CA ASP A 119 14.76 9.02 -0.89
C ASP A 119 15.20 9.04 -2.34
N TYR A 120 14.38 9.69 -3.18
CA TYR A 120 14.74 10.02 -4.55
C TYR A 120 14.01 11.26 -5.03
N ILE A 121 14.56 11.90 -6.05
CA ILE A 121 13.98 13.05 -6.75
C ILE A 121 13.99 12.82 -8.26
N CYS A 122 13.05 13.44 -8.95
CA CYS A 122 12.92 13.38 -10.40
C CYS A 122 12.50 14.75 -10.93
N ASP A 123 13.12 15.16 -12.02
CA ASP A 123 12.70 16.36 -12.74
C ASP A 123 11.46 16.08 -13.57
N MET A 124 10.49 16.97 -13.45
CA MET A 124 9.32 17.06 -14.32
C MET A 124 9.51 18.20 -15.30
N THR A 125 9.50 17.91 -16.58
CA THR A 125 9.72 18.90 -17.66
C THR A 125 8.56 18.91 -18.64
N GLY A 126 8.48 19.93 -19.49
CA GLY A 126 7.42 20.04 -20.49
C GLY A 126 6.04 20.33 -19.88
N LEU A 127 6.01 20.89 -18.68
CA LEU A 127 4.75 21.27 -18.03
C LEU A 127 4.14 22.51 -18.70
N THR A 128 2.83 22.62 -18.63
CA THR A 128 2.08 23.80 -19.08
C THR A 128 2.05 24.85 -17.96
N LYS A 129 2.28 26.10 -18.28
CA LYS A 129 2.21 27.21 -17.31
C LYS A 129 0.81 27.40 -16.73
N ASN A 130 0.74 27.94 -15.51
CA ASN A 130 -0.50 28.24 -14.77
C ASN A 130 -1.45 27.02 -14.63
N THR A 131 -0.92 25.81 -14.63
CA THR A 131 -1.68 24.57 -14.69
C THR A 131 -1.47 23.77 -13.40
N THR A 132 -2.55 23.20 -12.87
CA THR A 132 -2.52 22.29 -11.72
C THR A 132 -2.17 20.88 -12.18
N TYR A 133 -1.20 20.28 -11.49
CA TYR A 133 -0.76 18.92 -11.68
C TYR A 133 -0.92 18.10 -10.41
N TYR A 134 -1.19 16.83 -10.59
CA TYR A 134 -1.17 15.80 -9.56
C TYR A 134 0.03 14.91 -9.79
N VAL A 135 0.72 14.52 -8.72
CA VAL A 135 1.94 13.69 -8.78
C VAL A 135 1.85 12.57 -7.76
N ARG A 136 2.35 11.40 -8.11
CA ARG A 136 2.49 10.25 -7.22
C ARG A 136 3.85 9.61 -7.40
N ALA A 137 4.46 9.18 -6.29
CA ALA A 137 5.51 8.20 -6.32
C ALA A 137 4.95 6.87 -6.83
N TYR A 138 5.72 6.13 -7.61
CA TYR A 138 5.38 4.77 -8.00
C TYR A 138 6.56 3.82 -7.80
N ALA A 139 6.26 2.54 -7.68
CA ALA A 139 7.21 1.45 -7.74
C ALA A 139 6.66 0.31 -8.58
N TYR A 140 7.53 -0.43 -9.23
CA TYR A 140 7.21 -1.60 -10.02
C TYR A 140 7.96 -2.82 -9.52
N CYS A 141 7.28 -3.93 -9.39
CA CYS A 141 7.85 -5.24 -9.06
C CYS A 141 7.74 -6.16 -10.28
N ALA A 142 8.83 -6.42 -10.96
CA ALA A 142 8.84 -7.26 -12.17
C ALA A 142 8.43 -8.71 -11.89
N LYS A 143 8.70 -9.23 -10.69
CA LYS A 143 8.36 -10.62 -10.33
C LYS A 143 6.84 -10.85 -10.26
N THR A 144 6.08 -9.84 -9.86
CA THR A 144 4.61 -9.93 -9.72
C THR A 144 3.88 -9.17 -10.82
N ASP A 145 4.60 -8.45 -11.68
CA ASP A 145 4.06 -7.54 -12.71
C ASP A 145 3.06 -6.51 -12.14
N LYS A 146 3.40 -5.95 -10.96
CA LYS A 146 2.52 -5.01 -10.26
C LYS A 146 3.16 -3.63 -10.08
N TYR A 147 2.36 -2.58 -10.26
CA TYR A 147 2.67 -1.21 -9.89
C TYR A 147 2.01 -0.84 -8.56
N PHE A 148 2.76 -0.10 -7.75
CA PHE A 148 2.34 0.44 -6.46
C PHE A 148 2.50 1.95 -6.46
N TYR A 149 1.61 2.66 -5.76
CA TYR A 149 1.59 4.12 -5.78
C TYR A 149 1.53 4.68 -4.38
N GLY A 150 2.33 5.72 -4.13
CA GLY A 150 2.23 6.53 -2.93
C GLY A 150 1.01 7.47 -2.95
N PRO A 151 0.73 8.16 -1.84
CA PRO A 151 -0.33 9.16 -1.77
C PRO A 151 -0.15 10.25 -2.82
N GLN A 152 -1.25 10.76 -3.38
CA GLN A 152 -1.24 11.85 -4.33
C GLN A 152 -0.85 13.18 -3.67
N LYS A 153 -0.03 13.97 -4.37
CA LYS A 153 0.27 15.36 -4.07
C LYS A 153 -0.15 16.26 -5.23
N THR A 154 -0.33 17.53 -4.95
CA THR A 154 -0.82 18.50 -5.94
C THR A 154 0.10 19.72 -5.94
N PHE A 155 0.40 20.25 -7.12
CA PHE A 155 1.11 21.52 -7.27
C PHE A 155 0.58 22.30 -8.49
N LYS A 156 0.87 23.58 -8.52
CA LYS A 156 0.52 24.43 -9.67
C LYS A 156 1.77 25.11 -10.21
N THR A 157 1.98 25.03 -11.54
CA THR A 157 3.04 25.74 -12.25
C THR A 157 2.82 27.25 -12.20
N LYS A 158 3.90 28.01 -12.24
CA LYS A 158 3.82 29.48 -12.25
C LYS A 158 3.15 29.99 -13.53
N ALA A 159 2.54 31.15 -13.44
CA ALA A 159 1.91 31.82 -14.59
C ALA A 159 2.95 32.49 -15.47
N ASN A 160 3.93 33.13 -14.83
CA ASN A 160 5.12 33.77 -15.42
C ASN A 160 6.25 33.71 -14.41
#